data_cd46cb44f468a877f7bf46c726800e68
#
_entry.id   cd46cb44f468a877f7bf46c726800e68
#
_cell.length_a   1.000
_cell.length_b   1.000
_cell.length_c   1.000
_cell.angle_alpha   90.00
_cell.angle_beta   90.00
_cell.angle_gamma   90.00
#
_symmetry.space_group_name_H-M   'P 1'
#
loop_
_entity.id
_entity.type
_entity.pdbx_description
1 polymer ?
#
loop_
_entity_poly.entity_id
_entity_poly.type
_entity_poly.pdbx_seq_one_letter_code
_entity_poly.pdbx_strand_id
1 'polypeptide(L)'
;MLRSMKELYGYRMHAIDGEIGKAHEFYFDDQFWLIRYLVVNTGNWLPGRLVLISPFSLGQPDWTAKLFPVNETKEQVKNSPEIDIAVPVARQHEIALAKYYNWPRYWTGNAAEIPGAYVIPLKQETDSEEEQDIEENEGDPHLRSSREVIGYSIEASDGEIGHLEDFIIEDESWIIRYMIVDTRKWLHWLPGGKKVLIAPTWIDRIDWAGATVYVDLTRDQIKDSPEFDPSTPVNREYEVLLHDYYGRPKYWTKV
;
A
#
# COMPACT_ATOMS: atom_id res chain seq x y z
N MET A 1 6.15 -1.96 13.16
CA MET A 1 4.82 -2.30 13.74
C MET A 1 3.76 -2.32 12.65
N LEU A 2 2.60 -3.01 12.91
CA LEU A 2 1.48 -3.04 11.95
C LEU A 2 0.49 -1.90 12.25
N ARG A 3 0.11 -1.13 11.20
CA ARG A 3 -0.74 0.06 11.31
C ARG A 3 -1.81 0.09 10.24
N SER A 4 -2.97 0.63 10.59
CA SER A 4 -4.02 0.97 9.62
C SER A 4 -3.52 2.09 8.69
N MET A 5 -3.70 1.90 7.38
CA MET A 5 -3.32 2.93 6.41
C MET A 5 -4.21 4.16 6.53
N LYS A 6 -5.50 3.98 6.82
CA LYS A 6 -6.43 5.11 7.04
C LYS A 6 -6.03 6.01 8.21
N GLU A 7 -5.41 5.45 9.25
CA GLU A 7 -4.93 6.25 10.38
C GLU A 7 -3.79 7.20 9.99
N LEU A 8 -3.09 6.89 8.91
CA LEU A 8 -1.98 7.70 8.41
C LEU A 8 -2.44 8.86 7.50
N TYR A 9 -3.67 8.81 7.01
CA TYR A 9 -4.22 9.93 6.25
C TYR A 9 -4.31 11.18 7.12
N GLY A 10 -3.90 12.30 6.57
CA GLY A 10 -3.88 13.56 7.25
C GLY A 10 -2.67 13.80 8.17
N TYR A 11 -1.75 12.82 8.29
CA TYR A 11 -0.47 13.06 8.98
C TYR A 11 0.26 14.23 8.31
N ARG A 12 0.82 15.12 9.15
CA ARG A 12 1.60 16.26 8.65
C ARG A 12 2.91 15.76 8.06
N MET A 13 3.30 16.36 6.95
CA MET A 13 4.56 16.08 6.28
C MET A 13 5.49 17.28 6.52
N HIS A 14 6.64 17.05 7.15
CA HIS A 14 7.56 18.09 7.57
C HIS A 14 8.93 17.88 6.90
N ALA A 15 9.23 18.73 5.93
CA ALA A 15 10.55 18.83 5.31
C ALA A 15 11.60 19.34 6.33
N ILE A 16 12.88 19.31 5.97
CA ILE A 16 13.97 19.76 6.83
C ILE A 16 13.75 21.21 7.32
N ASP A 17 13.16 22.05 6.50
CA ASP A 17 12.98 23.50 6.70
C ASP A 17 11.51 23.93 6.87
N GLY A 18 10.59 23.00 7.10
CA GLY A 18 9.21 23.34 7.45
C GLY A 18 8.15 22.41 6.88
N GLU A 19 6.90 22.67 7.25
CA GLU A 19 5.75 21.87 6.82
C GLU A 19 5.51 21.99 5.31
N ILE A 20 5.27 20.85 4.64
CA ILE A 20 5.00 20.77 3.20
C ILE A 20 3.57 20.34 2.89
N GLY A 21 2.81 19.91 3.88
CA GLY A 21 1.43 19.51 3.69
C GLY A 21 1.00 18.31 4.54
N LYS A 22 0.07 17.53 4.01
CA LYS A 22 -0.48 16.35 4.70
C LYS A 22 -0.54 15.15 3.77
N ALA A 23 -0.30 13.96 4.34
CA ALA A 23 -0.52 12.70 3.65
C ALA A 23 -1.97 12.60 3.20
N HIS A 24 -2.19 12.47 1.91
CA HIS A 24 -3.52 12.44 1.28
C HIS A 24 -3.96 11.02 0.95
N GLU A 25 -3.07 10.26 0.32
CA GLU A 25 -3.26 8.85 -0.03
C GLU A 25 -1.91 8.17 -0.22
N PHE A 26 -1.93 6.87 -0.52
CA PHE A 26 -0.74 6.07 -0.78
C PHE A 26 -0.88 5.40 -2.14
N TYR A 27 0.23 5.37 -2.88
CA TYR A 27 0.34 4.55 -4.07
C TYR A 27 1.17 3.32 -3.74
N PHE A 28 0.69 2.15 -4.13
CA PHE A 28 1.35 0.88 -3.89
C PHE A 28 1.47 0.06 -5.18
N ASP A 29 2.46 -0.79 -5.21
CA ASP A 29 2.70 -1.77 -6.24
C ASP A 29 1.86 -3.02 -5.98
N ASP A 30 1.04 -3.42 -6.95
CA ASP A 30 0.10 -4.54 -6.81
C ASP A 30 0.73 -5.93 -6.97
N GLN A 31 1.99 -6.01 -7.41
CA GLN A 31 2.74 -7.26 -7.47
C GLN A 31 3.43 -7.57 -6.13
N PHE A 32 4.03 -6.54 -5.51
CA PHE A 32 4.80 -6.69 -4.27
C PHE A 32 4.04 -6.25 -3.03
N TRP A 33 2.90 -5.58 -3.20
CA TRP A 33 2.12 -5.00 -2.11
C TRP A 33 2.94 -4.04 -1.25
N LEU A 34 3.78 -3.26 -1.91
CA LEU A 34 4.70 -2.33 -1.30
C LEU A 34 4.27 -0.89 -1.60
N ILE A 35 4.21 -0.04 -0.56
CA ILE A 35 3.97 1.39 -0.73
C ILE A 35 5.16 2.00 -1.48
N ARG A 36 4.88 2.63 -2.61
CA ARG A 36 5.87 3.33 -3.44
C ARG A 36 5.91 4.82 -3.14
N TYR A 37 4.74 5.41 -2.94
CA TYR A 37 4.64 6.85 -2.73
C TYR A 37 3.56 7.20 -1.72
N LEU A 38 3.85 8.25 -0.95
CA LEU A 38 2.86 9.03 -0.23
C LEU A 38 2.49 10.21 -1.12
N VAL A 39 1.21 10.36 -1.44
CA VAL A 39 0.68 11.55 -2.11
C VAL A 39 0.46 12.60 -1.04
N VAL A 40 1.13 13.73 -1.18
CA VAL A 40 1.05 14.84 -0.21
C VAL A 40 0.22 15.97 -0.79
N ASN A 41 -0.85 16.33 -0.08
CA ASN A 41 -1.59 17.56 -0.36
C ASN A 41 -0.85 18.74 0.28
N THR A 42 -0.30 19.61 -0.55
CA THR A 42 0.51 20.73 -0.12
C THR A 42 -0.29 21.90 0.43
N GLY A 43 -1.63 21.83 0.36
CA GLY A 43 -2.52 22.86 0.90
C GLY A 43 -2.24 24.26 0.32
N ASN A 44 -2.09 25.24 1.22
CA ASN A 44 -1.86 26.63 0.81
C ASN A 44 -0.40 26.93 0.43
N TRP A 45 0.53 26.01 0.68
CA TRP A 45 1.94 26.25 0.40
C TRP A 45 2.26 26.18 -1.11
N LEU A 46 1.72 25.18 -1.81
CA LEU A 46 1.71 25.09 -3.28
C LEU A 46 0.28 24.83 -3.73
N PRO A 47 -0.57 25.85 -3.84
CA PRO A 47 -2.00 25.68 -4.04
C PRO A 47 -2.33 24.84 -5.26
N GLY A 48 -3.16 23.81 -5.06
CA GLY A 48 -3.61 22.91 -6.12
C GLY A 48 -2.61 21.84 -6.54
N ARG A 49 -1.41 21.82 -5.93
CA ARG A 49 -0.39 20.83 -6.27
C ARG A 49 -0.40 19.67 -5.29
N LEU A 50 -0.34 18.47 -5.83
CA LEU A 50 -0.03 17.24 -5.11
C LEU A 50 1.40 16.82 -5.46
N VAL A 51 2.13 16.28 -4.48
CA VAL A 51 3.50 15.82 -4.68
C VAL A 51 3.64 14.38 -4.20
N LEU A 52 4.48 13.60 -4.87
CA LEU A 52 4.81 12.24 -4.46
C LEU A 52 6.10 12.25 -3.63
N ILE A 53 6.04 11.64 -2.46
CA ILE A 53 7.18 11.41 -1.58
C ILE A 53 7.35 9.91 -1.40
N SER A 54 8.52 9.39 -1.77
CA SER A 54 8.83 7.98 -1.53
C SER A 54 9.12 7.73 -0.04
N PRO A 55 8.78 6.53 0.48
CA PRO A 55 9.23 6.09 1.80
C PRO A 55 10.76 6.24 2.03
N PHE A 56 11.59 6.20 0.98
CA PHE A 56 13.04 6.45 1.07
C PHE A 56 13.40 7.86 1.57
N SER A 57 12.55 8.84 1.35
CA SER A 57 12.73 10.21 1.86
C SER A 57 12.15 10.41 3.26
N LEU A 58 11.52 9.41 3.86
CA LEU A 58 10.95 9.56 5.19
C LEU A 58 11.99 9.31 6.27
N GLY A 59 12.00 10.18 7.28
CA GLY A 59 12.64 9.91 8.55
C GLY A 59 11.74 9.07 9.47
N GLN A 60 12.19 8.86 10.71
CA GLN A 60 11.41 8.14 11.72
C GLN A 60 10.10 8.90 12.04
N PRO A 61 8.93 8.33 11.81
CA PRO A 61 7.65 9.00 12.08
C PRO A 61 7.44 9.29 13.58
N ASP A 62 6.91 10.47 13.88
CA ASP A 62 6.37 10.76 15.20
C ASP A 62 4.88 10.38 15.24
N TRP A 63 4.61 9.20 15.76
CA TRP A 63 3.27 8.64 15.82
C TRP A 63 2.34 9.41 16.77
N THR A 64 2.89 10.01 17.82
CA THR A 64 2.13 10.79 18.79
C THR A 64 1.73 12.15 18.21
N ALA A 65 2.66 12.82 17.56
CA ALA A 65 2.43 14.10 16.90
C ALA A 65 1.72 13.97 15.55
N LYS A 66 1.54 12.74 15.05
CA LYS A 66 1.01 12.44 13.71
C LYS A 66 1.79 13.18 12.61
N LEU A 67 3.10 12.94 12.57
CA LEU A 67 4.02 13.65 11.71
C LEU A 67 4.99 12.69 11.03
N PHE A 68 5.17 12.88 9.73
CA PHE A 68 6.21 12.27 8.92
C PHE A 68 7.33 13.28 8.66
N PRO A 69 8.54 13.08 9.21
CA PRO A 69 9.71 13.83 8.77
C PRO A 69 10.07 13.44 7.34
N VAL A 70 10.43 14.43 6.53
CA VAL A 70 10.88 14.24 5.15
C VAL A 70 12.30 14.79 5.03
N ASN A 71 13.22 13.97 4.53
CA ASN A 71 14.65 14.27 4.42
C ASN A 71 15.00 15.21 3.24
N GLU A 72 14.01 15.92 2.73
CA GLU A 72 14.10 16.89 1.64
C GLU A 72 13.82 18.30 2.15
N THR A 73 14.29 19.32 1.44
CA THR A 73 13.92 20.71 1.72
C THR A 73 12.62 21.08 0.98
N LYS A 74 11.94 22.12 1.46
CA LYS A 74 10.77 22.69 0.75
C LYS A 74 11.10 23.09 -0.68
N GLU A 75 12.29 23.65 -0.91
CA GLU A 75 12.74 24.03 -2.24
C GLU A 75 12.87 22.82 -3.17
N GLN A 76 13.45 21.70 -2.69
CA GLN A 76 13.51 20.45 -3.45
C GLN A 76 12.10 19.95 -3.76
N VAL A 77 11.20 19.90 -2.78
CA VAL A 77 9.82 19.46 -3.01
C VAL A 77 9.08 20.38 -3.99
N LYS A 78 9.30 21.70 -3.91
CA LYS A 78 8.72 22.67 -4.83
C LYS A 78 9.17 22.46 -6.27
N ASN A 79 10.44 22.15 -6.47
CA ASN A 79 11.06 22.03 -7.80
C ASN A 79 11.02 20.60 -8.35
N SER A 80 10.38 19.65 -7.63
CA SER A 80 10.21 18.27 -8.12
C SER A 80 9.37 18.22 -9.39
N PRO A 81 9.52 17.19 -10.22
CA PRO A 81 8.68 16.98 -11.38
C PRO A 81 7.20 17.05 -11.02
N GLU A 82 6.41 17.78 -11.81
CA GLU A 82 4.96 17.85 -11.62
C GLU A 82 4.31 16.54 -12.09
N ILE A 83 3.34 16.08 -11.33
CA ILE A 83 2.60 14.87 -11.63
C ILE A 83 1.12 15.20 -11.62
N ASP A 84 0.46 14.88 -12.72
CA ASP A 84 -0.99 14.89 -12.77
C ASP A 84 -1.50 13.57 -12.21
N ILE A 85 -2.01 13.60 -10.98
CA ILE A 85 -2.57 12.41 -10.34
C ILE A 85 -3.97 12.04 -10.85
N ALA A 86 -4.56 12.85 -11.74
CA ALA A 86 -5.81 12.50 -12.41
C ALA A 86 -5.60 11.43 -13.50
N VAL A 87 -4.36 11.19 -13.88
CA VAL A 87 -3.94 10.10 -14.77
C VAL A 87 -3.01 9.14 -14.03
N PRO A 88 -2.99 7.85 -14.38
CA PRO A 88 -2.03 6.90 -13.82
C PRO A 88 -0.60 7.45 -13.95
N VAL A 89 0.18 7.33 -12.88
CA VAL A 89 1.57 7.82 -12.87
C VAL A 89 2.37 6.99 -13.89
N ALA A 90 2.82 7.64 -14.94
CA ALA A 90 3.60 6.96 -15.95
C ALA A 90 4.99 6.58 -15.43
N ARG A 91 5.53 5.45 -15.87
CA ARG A 91 6.88 4.99 -15.50
C ARG A 91 7.95 6.06 -15.73
N GLN A 92 7.81 6.88 -16.76
CA GLN A 92 8.73 8.00 -17.01
C GLN A 92 8.72 9.07 -15.90
N HIS A 93 7.55 9.33 -15.29
CA HIS A 93 7.48 10.22 -14.14
C HIS A 93 8.17 9.62 -12.92
N GLU A 94 8.03 8.32 -12.70
CA GLU A 94 8.76 7.62 -11.63
C GLU A 94 10.27 7.68 -11.86
N ILE A 95 10.74 7.46 -13.09
CA ILE A 95 12.15 7.60 -13.48
C ILE A 95 12.64 9.03 -13.21
N ALA A 96 11.86 10.04 -13.60
CA ALA A 96 12.20 11.45 -13.38
C ALA A 96 12.30 11.80 -11.89
N LEU A 97 11.35 11.30 -11.08
CA LEU A 97 11.38 11.48 -9.61
C LEU A 97 12.56 10.75 -8.97
N ALA A 98 12.78 9.49 -9.32
CA ALA A 98 13.90 8.70 -8.81
C ALA A 98 15.24 9.37 -9.12
N LYS A 99 15.40 9.91 -10.34
CA LYS A 99 16.59 10.66 -10.72
C LYS A 99 16.72 11.99 -9.97
N TYR A 100 15.61 12.72 -9.81
CA TYR A 100 15.60 14.03 -9.14
C TYR A 100 15.99 13.92 -7.67
N TYR A 101 15.39 12.96 -6.95
CA TYR A 101 15.60 12.75 -5.51
C TYR A 101 16.72 11.76 -5.20
N ASN A 102 17.33 11.14 -6.23
CA ASN A 102 18.31 10.07 -6.08
C ASN A 102 17.74 8.85 -5.31
N TRP A 103 16.47 8.50 -5.55
CA TRP A 103 15.87 7.31 -4.98
C TRP A 103 16.29 6.05 -5.73
N PRO A 104 16.38 4.89 -5.04
CA PRO A 104 16.56 3.60 -5.70
C PRO A 104 15.40 3.31 -6.66
N ARG A 105 15.71 2.71 -7.81
CA ARG A 105 14.69 2.24 -8.75
C ARG A 105 14.22 0.86 -8.33
N TYR A 106 13.03 0.76 -7.75
CA TYR A 106 12.52 -0.51 -7.23
C TYR A 106 12.20 -1.55 -8.31
N TRP A 107 11.96 -1.12 -9.54
CA TRP A 107 11.64 -1.98 -10.67
C TRP A 107 12.88 -2.60 -11.34
N THR A 108 14.10 -2.23 -10.97
CA THR A 108 15.34 -2.78 -11.53
C THR A 108 15.83 -4.06 -10.86
N GLY A 109 14.96 -4.74 -10.10
CA GLY A 109 15.30 -6.06 -9.53
C GLY A 109 16.20 -6.03 -8.29
N ASN A 110 16.73 -4.87 -7.88
CA ASN A 110 17.54 -4.72 -6.67
C ASN A 110 16.66 -4.55 -5.41
N ALA A 111 15.66 -5.40 -5.24
CA ALA A 111 14.83 -5.43 -4.02
C ALA A 111 15.65 -5.59 -2.72
N ALA A 112 16.91 -6.04 -2.84
CA ALA A 112 17.85 -6.13 -1.72
C ALA A 112 18.24 -4.76 -1.11
N GLU A 113 17.99 -3.65 -1.82
CA GLU A 113 18.28 -2.29 -1.34
C GLU A 113 17.11 -1.65 -0.60
N ILE A 114 15.94 -2.31 -0.56
CA ILE A 114 14.78 -1.82 0.18
C ILE A 114 14.91 -2.30 1.64
N PRO A 115 15.13 -1.41 2.62
CA PRO A 115 15.25 -1.81 4.02
C PRO A 115 14.00 -2.59 4.47
N GLY A 116 14.18 -3.86 4.85
CA GLY A 116 13.10 -4.72 5.32
C GLY A 116 12.26 -5.42 4.23
N ALA A 117 12.57 -5.21 2.95
CA ALA A 117 11.94 -5.99 1.89
C ALA A 117 12.44 -7.44 1.94
N TYR A 118 11.52 -8.38 2.02
CA TYR A 118 11.82 -9.76 1.67
C TYR A 118 12.09 -9.81 0.16
N VAL A 119 13.26 -10.34 -0.21
CA VAL A 119 13.54 -10.71 -1.60
C VAL A 119 12.58 -11.83 -1.97
N ILE A 120 11.44 -11.48 -2.56
CA ILE A 120 10.66 -12.46 -3.31
C ILE A 120 11.55 -12.77 -4.52
N PRO A 121 11.92 -14.06 -4.78
CA PRO A 121 12.72 -14.38 -5.92
C PRO A 121 11.93 -14.04 -7.18
N LEU A 122 12.20 -12.86 -7.73
CA LEU A 122 11.72 -12.48 -9.05
C LEU A 122 12.39 -13.38 -10.08
N LYS A 123 11.61 -13.94 -10.99
CA LYS A 123 12.16 -14.35 -12.28
C LYS A 123 12.83 -13.11 -12.85
N GLN A 124 14.16 -13.18 -12.99
CA GLN A 124 14.93 -12.17 -13.71
C GLN A 124 14.40 -12.09 -15.14
N GLU A 125 13.55 -11.11 -15.40
CA GLU A 125 13.38 -10.59 -16.74
C GLU A 125 14.55 -9.60 -16.93
N THR A 126 15.34 -9.84 -17.95
CA THR A 126 16.61 -9.17 -18.19
C THR A 126 16.39 -7.70 -18.52
N ASP A 127 17.01 -6.82 -17.73
CA ASP A 127 16.93 -5.35 -17.73
C ASP A 127 17.21 -4.62 -19.06
N SER A 128 17.43 -5.33 -20.17
CA SER A 128 17.90 -4.71 -21.41
C SER A 128 16.83 -4.43 -22.47
N GLU A 129 15.60 -4.92 -22.28
CA GLU A 129 14.54 -4.78 -23.28
C GLU A 129 13.38 -3.88 -22.83
N GLU A 130 13.13 -3.71 -21.52
CA GLU A 130 12.01 -2.91 -21.01
C GLU A 130 12.18 -1.37 -21.10
N GLU A 131 13.41 -0.87 -21.21
CA GLU A 131 13.62 0.58 -21.36
C GLU A 131 13.28 1.11 -22.78
N GLN A 132 13.07 0.24 -23.77
CA GLN A 132 12.87 0.64 -25.17
C GLN A 132 11.42 0.55 -25.66
N ASP A 133 10.52 -0.18 -24.96
CA ASP A 133 9.14 -0.44 -25.42
C ASP A 133 8.04 0.22 -24.55
N ILE A 134 8.38 1.07 -23.56
CA ILE A 134 7.37 1.81 -22.82
C ILE A 134 6.86 2.95 -23.71
N GLU A 135 5.69 2.78 -24.30
CA GLU A 135 4.99 3.86 -25.00
C GLU A 135 4.88 5.08 -24.07
N GLU A 136 5.27 6.25 -24.59
CA GLU A 136 5.58 7.48 -23.82
C GLU A 136 4.45 8.00 -22.93
N ASN A 137 3.26 7.39 -22.90
CA ASN A 137 2.06 7.89 -22.20
C ASN A 137 1.28 6.84 -21.41
N GLU A 138 1.72 5.58 -21.29
CA GLU A 138 1.00 4.61 -20.48
C GLU A 138 1.43 4.70 -19.02
N GLY A 139 0.44 4.73 -18.10
CA GLY A 139 0.70 4.66 -16.66
C GLY A 139 1.35 3.34 -16.27
N ASP A 140 2.09 3.32 -15.15
CA ASP A 140 2.58 2.06 -14.61
C ASP A 140 1.39 1.13 -14.33
N PRO A 141 1.29 -0.02 -15.03
CA PRO A 141 0.14 -0.91 -14.91
C PRO A 141 0.04 -1.56 -13.53
N HIS A 142 1.09 -1.45 -12.71
CA HIS A 142 1.17 -2.06 -11.38
C HIS A 142 1.06 -1.05 -10.22
N LEU A 143 1.04 0.25 -10.50
CA LEU A 143 0.91 1.27 -9.48
C LEU A 143 -0.57 1.60 -9.23
N ARG A 144 -1.05 1.39 -7.98
CA ARG A 144 -2.45 1.55 -7.59
C ARG A 144 -2.62 2.60 -6.50
N SER A 145 -3.69 3.39 -6.62
CA SER A 145 -4.15 4.27 -5.55
C SER A 145 -4.83 3.47 -4.44
N SER A 146 -4.41 3.67 -3.20
CA SER A 146 -5.07 3.06 -2.04
C SER A 146 -6.53 3.49 -1.90
N ARG A 147 -6.86 4.72 -2.29
CA ARG A 147 -8.24 5.25 -2.22
C ARG A 147 -9.14 4.65 -3.28
N GLU A 148 -8.60 4.38 -4.46
CA GLU A 148 -9.34 3.73 -5.54
C GLU A 148 -9.71 2.30 -5.18
N VAL A 149 -8.76 1.56 -4.59
CA VAL A 149 -8.94 0.14 -4.26
C VAL A 149 -9.80 -0.07 -3.02
N ILE A 150 -9.81 0.89 -2.08
CA ILE A 150 -10.73 0.86 -0.94
C ILE A 150 -12.19 0.92 -1.45
N GLY A 151 -12.99 -0.06 -1.05
CA GLY A 151 -14.36 -0.24 -1.48
C GLY A 151 -14.57 -1.37 -2.50
N TYR A 152 -13.50 -1.94 -3.03
CA TYR A 152 -13.60 -3.09 -3.92
C TYR A 152 -14.33 -4.24 -3.25
N SER A 153 -15.15 -4.96 -4.02
CA SER A 153 -15.81 -6.17 -3.55
C SER A 153 -14.79 -7.28 -3.31
N ILE A 154 -15.00 -8.06 -2.26
CA ILE A 154 -14.19 -9.23 -1.96
C ILE A 154 -15.04 -10.48 -2.20
N GLU A 155 -14.53 -11.35 -3.07
CA GLU A 155 -15.14 -12.62 -3.41
C GLU A 155 -14.32 -13.81 -2.94
N ALA A 156 -14.94 -14.66 -2.14
CA ALA A 156 -14.43 -15.98 -1.82
C ALA A 156 -14.66 -16.95 -3.00
N SER A 157 -14.09 -18.14 -2.94
CA SER A 157 -14.25 -19.17 -3.98
C SER A 157 -15.72 -19.60 -4.23
N ASP A 158 -16.61 -19.34 -3.27
CA ASP A 158 -18.02 -19.70 -3.27
C ASP A 158 -18.99 -18.52 -3.15
N GLY A 159 -18.52 -17.27 -3.35
CA GLY A 159 -19.32 -16.07 -3.48
C GLY A 159 -18.84 -14.85 -2.68
N GLU A 160 -19.57 -13.74 -2.83
CA GLU A 160 -19.24 -12.46 -2.20
C GLU A 160 -19.24 -12.55 -0.66
N ILE A 161 -18.31 -11.83 -0.02
CA ILE A 161 -18.16 -11.78 1.45
C ILE A 161 -18.17 -10.39 2.05
N GLY A 162 -18.03 -9.36 1.23
CA GLY A 162 -17.99 -7.99 1.69
C GLY A 162 -17.13 -7.09 0.82
N HIS A 163 -16.50 -6.10 1.43
CA HIS A 163 -15.69 -5.13 0.69
C HIS A 163 -14.39 -4.79 1.46
N LEU A 164 -13.40 -4.36 0.69
CA LEU A 164 -12.15 -3.85 1.24
C LEU A 164 -12.40 -2.53 1.96
N GLU A 165 -12.15 -2.49 3.25
CA GLU A 165 -12.32 -1.28 4.05
C GLU A 165 -11.03 -0.48 4.20
N ASP A 166 -9.90 -1.17 4.41
CA ASP A 166 -8.61 -0.54 4.69
C ASP A 166 -7.47 -1.53 4.48
N PHE A 167 -6.24 -1.07 4.62
CA PHE A 167 -5.03 -1.88 4.61
C PHE A 167 -4.30 -1.79 5.94
N ILE A 168 -3.62 -2.89 6.30
CA ILE A 168 -2.62 -2.91 7.39
C ILE A 168 -1.25 -2.94 6.76
N ILE A 169 -0.44 -1.95 7.07
CA ILE A 169 0.94 -1.82 6.62
C ILE A 169 1.93 -2.06 7.74
N GLU A 170 3.10 -2.57 7.41
CA GLU A 170 4.25 -2.63 8.29
C GLU A 170 5.06 -1.33 8.15
N ASP A 171 5.17 -0.56 9.23
CA ASP A 171 5.72 0.80 9.22
C ASP A 171 7.25 0.88 9.06
N GLU A 172 7.95 -0.24 9.08
CA GLU A 172 9.40 -0.32 8.82
C GLU A 172 9.70 -0.64 7.36
N SER A 173 8.96 -1.59 6.78
CA SER A 173 9.16 -2.07 5.40
C SER A 173 8.23 -1.42 4.38
N TRP A 174 7.18 -0.74 4.82
CA TRP A 174 6.11 -0.17 3.99
C TRP A 174 5.36 -1.21 3.16
N ILE A 175 5.40 -2.47 3.57
CA ILE A 175 4.67 -3.57 2.92
C ILE A 175 3.24 -3.62 3.47
N ILE A 176 2.27 -3.79 2.58
CA ILE A 176 0.88 -4.10 2.94
C ILE A 176 0.83 -5.56 3.35
N ARG A 177 0.58 -5.81 4.63
CA ARG A 177 0.52 -7.16 5.20
C ARG A 177 -0.86 -7.77 5.17
N TYR A 178 -1.90 -6.93 5.33
CA TYR A 178 -3.28 -7.39 5.32
C TYR A 178 -4.22 -6.38 4.69
N MET A 179 -5.29 -6.90 4.11
CA MET A 179 -6.52 -6.19 3.79
C MET A 179 -7.48 -6.31 4.97
N ILE A 180 -8.12 -5.22 5.38
CA ILE A 180 -9.25 -5.24 6.31
C ILE A 180 -10.50 -5.38 5.48
N VAL A 181 -11.21 -6.48 5.65
CA VAL A 181 -12.46 -6.76 4.94
C VAL A 181 -13.64 -6.59 5.90
N ASP A 182 -14.59 -5.75 5.50
CA ASP A 182 -15.84 -5.56 6.22
C ASP A 182 -16.91 -6.51 5.67
N THR A 183 -17.29 -7.50 6.47
CA THR A 183 -18.29 -8.52 6.11
C THR A 183 -19.70 -8.18 6.57
N ARG A 184 -19.92 -7.03 7.25
CA ARG A 184 -21.20 -6.68 7.87
C ARG A 184 -22.35 -6.55 6.87
N LYS A 185 -22.09 -6.07 5.67
CA LYS A 185 -23.13 -5.94 4.63
C LYS A 185 -23.56 -7.29 4.08
N TRP A 186 -22.65 -8.25 4.00
CA TRP A 186 -22.96 -9.59 3.54
C TRP A 186 -23.72 -10.43 4.58
N LEU A 187 -23.36 -10.29 5.85
CA LEU A 187 -24.02 -11.00 6.97
C LEU A 187 -25.22 -10.22 7.55
N HIS A 188 -25.88 -9.33 6.76
CA HIS A 188 -26.97 -8.48 7.24
C HIS A 188 -28.17 -9.25 7.87
N TRP A 189 -28.32 -10.53 7.56
CA TRP A 189 -29.34 -11.42 8.13
C TRP A 189 -28.85 -12.20 9.38
N LEU A 190 -27.54 -12.17 9.64
CA LEU A 190 -26.94 -12.69 10.88
C LEU A 190 -26.51 -11.48 11.74
N PRO A 191 -26.96 -11.37 12.99
CA PRO A 191 -26.37 -10.41 13.90
C PRO A 191 -24.90 -10.80 14.10
N GLY A 192 -23.97 -9.97 13.62
CA GLY A 192 -22.54 -10.17 13.83
C GLY A 192 -21.64 -10.15 12.60
N GLY A 193 -21.98 -9.39 11.56
CA GLY A 193 -20.96 -9.06 10.54
C GLY A 193 -19.75 -8.43 11.21
N LYS A 194 -18.55 -8.91 10.89
CA LYS A 194 -17.30 -8.55 11.54
C LYS A 194 -16.28 -8.01 10.54
N LYS A 195 -15.20 -7.46 11.05
CA LYS A 195 -14.01 -7.18 10.26
C LYS A 195 -13.05 -8.36 10.36
N VAL A 196 -12.43 -8.70 9.25
CA VAL A 196 -11.43 -9.78 9.18
C VAL A 196 -10.20 -9.30 8.45
N LEU A 197 -9.06 -9.93 8.73
CA LEU A 197 -7.82 -9.69 8.00
C LEU A 197 -7.58 -10.79 6.97
N ILE A 198 -7.25 -10.38 5.75
CA ILE A 198 -6.87 -11.27 4.65
C ILE A 198 -5.52 -10.81 4.12
N ALA A 199 -4.53 -11.71 4.08
CA ALA A 199 -3.22 -11.37 3.53
C ALA A 199 -3.26 -11.29 2.00
N PRO A 200 -2.52 -10.35 1.36
CA PRO A 200 -2.43 -10.27 -0.09
C PRO A 200 -1.97 -11.58 -0.75
N THR A 201 -1.15 -12.37 -0.07
CA THR A 201 -0.68 -13.68 -0.56
C THR A 201 -1.78 -14.75 -0.64
N TRP A 202 -2.99 -14.47 -0.16
CA TRP A 202 -4.17 -15.33 -0.25
C TRP A 202 -5.12 -14.89 -1.36
N ILE A 203 -4.75 -13.86 -2.13
CA ILE A 203 -5.47 -13.43 -3.33
C ILE A 203 -5.19 -14.44 -4.44
N ASP A 204 -6.26 -14.86 -5.12
CA ASP A 204 -6.19 -15.67 -6.34
C ASP A 204 -5.97 -14.77 -7.56
N ARG A 205 -6.80 -13.74 -7.70
CA ARG A 205 -6.73 -12.74 -8.76
C ARG A 205 -7.45 -11.44 -8.40
N ILE A 206 -7.16 -10.39 -9.14
CA ILE A 206 -7.88 -9.10 -9.02
C ILE A 206 -8.44 -8.73 -10.39
N ASP A 207 -9.71 -8.37 -10.42
CA ASP A 207 -10.35 -7.73 -11.55
C ASP A 207 -10.40 -6.22 -11.29
N TRP A 208 -9.41 -5.51 -11.82
CA TRP A 208 -9.29 -4.07 -11.64
C TRP A 208 -10.44 -3.30 -12.29
N ALA A 209 -10.90 -3.73 -13.47
CA ALA A 209 -12.01 -3.10 -14.18
C ALA A 209 -13.36 -3.34 -13.48
N GLY A 210 -13.55 -4.55 -12.93
CA GLY A 210 -14.73 -4.92 -12.17
C GLY A 210 -14.66 -4.54 -10.69
N ALA A 211 -13.57 -3.90 -10.23
CA ALA A 211 -13.35 -3.51 -8.83
C ALA A 211 -13.58 -4.67 -7.84
N THR A 212 -13.01 -5.84 -8.15
CA THR A 212 -13.24 -7.08 -7.37
C THR A 212 -11.94 -7.81 -7.10
N VAL A 213 -11.73 -8.20 -5.84
CA VAL A 213 -10.62 -9.04 -5.37
C VAL A 213 -11.14 -10.43 -5.06
N TYR A 214 -10.57 -11.44 -5.70
CA TYR A 214 -10.91 -12.85 -5.48
C TYR A 214 -9.87 -13.49 -4.57
N VAL A 215 -10.33 -14.17 -3.53
CA VAL A 215 -9.45 -14.80 -2.53
C VAL A 215 -9.61 -16.32 -2.54
N ASP A 216 -8.50 -17.02 -2.34
CA ASP A 216 -8.43 -18.49 -2.23
C ASP A 216 -8.86 -18.94 -0.81
N LEU A 217 -10.09 -18.60 -0.45
CA LEU A 217 -10.74 -18.93 0.81
C LEU A 217 -12.23 -19.16 0.55
N THR A 218 -12.89 -19.96 1.39
CA THR A 218 -14.34 -20.11 1.35
C THR A 218 -15.04 -19.14 2.30
N ARG A 219 -16.33 -18.91 2.05
CA ARG A 219 -17.19 -18.06 2.90
C ARG A 219 -17.22 -18.55 4.34
N ASP A 220 -17.31 -19.85 4.54
CA ASP A 220 -17.34 -20.45 5.90
C ASP A 220 -15.99 -20.24 6.61
N GLN A 221 -14.86 -20.40 5.91
CA GLN A 221 -13.55 -20.10 6.49
C GLN A 221 -13.45 -18.64 6.96
N ILE A 222 -13.96 -17.69 6.16
CA ILE A 222 -13.90 -16.27 6.51
C ILE A 222 -14.89 -15.93 7.63
N LYS A 223 -16.08 -16.53 7.61
CA LYS A 223 -17.10 -16.36 8.65
C LYS A 223 -16.59 -16.79 10.03
N ASP A 224 -15.90 -17.92 10.11
CA ASP A 224 -15.44 -18.49 11.38
C ASP A 224 -14.01 -18.04 11.77
N SER A 225 -13.37 -17.17 10.95
CA SER A 225 -12.02 -16.66 11.21
C SER A 225 -11.95 -15.76 12.45
N PRO A 226 -10.77 -15.55 13.02
CA PRO A 226 -10.56 -14.57 14.07
C PRO A 226 -11.05 -13.17 13.66
N GLU A 227 -11.87 -12.56 14.53
CA GLU A 227 -12.33 -11.19 14.29
C GLU A 227 -11.19 -10.20 14.49
N PHE A 228 -11.14 -9.18 13.63
CA PHE A 228 -10.24 -8.05 13.79
C PHE A 228 -10.94 -6.90 14.51
N ASP A 229 -10.40 -6.51 15.65
CA ASP A 229 -10.82 -5.30 16.38
C ASP A 229 -9.89 -4.13 16.02
N PRO A 230 -10.40 -3.10 15.28
CA PRO A 230 -9.59 -1.94 14.92
C PRO A 230 -9.11 -1.11 16.11
N SER A 231 -9.70 -1.27 17.30
CA SER A 231 -9.27 -0.57 18.50
C SER A 231 -7.99 -1.14 19.12
N THR A 232 -7.58 -2.32 18.69
CA THR A 232 -6.38 -3.01 19.18
C THR A 232 -5.33 -3.12 18.08
N PRO A 233 -4.04 -2.82 18.36
CA PRO A 233 -2.98 -3.03 17.40
C PRO A 233 -2.87 -4.51 16.99
N VAL A 234 -2.65 -4.76 15.70
CA VAL A 234 -2.32 -6.10 15.24
C VAL A 234 -0.95 -6.49 15.81
N ASN A 235 -0.96 -7.46 16.71
CA ASN A 235 0.25 -7.97 17.33
C ASN A 235 0.62 -9.36 16.79
N ARG A 236 1.82 -9.82 17.10
CA ARG A 236 2.32 -11.11 16.61
C ARG A 236 1.47 -12.32 17.07
N GLU A 237 0.85 -12.25 18.24
CA GLU A 237 -0.01 -13.32 18.75
C GLU A 237 -1.27 -13.45 17.90
N TYR A 238 -1.89 -12.33 17.54
CA TYR A 238 -3.03 -12.32 16.63
C TYR A 238 -2.64 -12.82 15.23
N GLU A 239 -1.49 -12.41 14.71
CA GLU A 239 -1.01 -12.91 13.40
C GLU A 239 -0.77 -14.42 13.43
N VAL A 240 -0.19 -14.95 14.51
CA VAL A 240 -0.01 -16.42 14.69
C VAL A 240 -1.36 -17.11 14.66
N LEU A 241 -2.33 -16.63 15.44
CA LEU A 241 -3.68 -17.18 15.49
C LEU A 241 -4.34 -17.18 14.10
N LEU A 242 -4.22 -16.07 13.36
CA LEU A 242 -4.79 -15.89 12.03
C LEU A 242 -4.20 -16.87 11.01
N HIS A 243 -2.86 -16.93 10.94
CA HIS A 243 -2.16 -17.81 9.99
C HIS A 243 -2.38 -19.30 10.32
N ASP A 244 -2.39 -19.66 11.60
CA ASP A 244 -2.67 -21.04 12.03
C ASP A 244 -4.12 -21.45 11.72
N TYR A 245 -5.08 -20.54 11.91
CA TYR A 245 -6.48 -20.77 11.56
C TYR A 245 -6.65 -21.09 10.07
N TYR A 246 -6.03 -20.29 9.18
CA TYR A 246 -6.12 -20.49 7.74
C TYR A 246 -5.17 -21.57 7.19
N GLY A 247 -4.30 -22.13 8.03
CA GLY A 247 -3.28 -23.11 7.60
C GLY A 247 -2.27 -22.51 6.61
N ARG A 248 -1.98 -21.21 6.73
CA ARG A 248 -1.10 -20.47 5.81
C ARG A 248 0.28 -20.22 6.42
N PRO A 249 1.34 -20.23 5.59
CA PRO A 249 2.70 -19.98 6.07
C PRO A 249 2.82 -18.58 6.67
N LYS A 250 3.66 -18.47 7.72
CA LYS A 250 3.93 -17.22 8.41
C LYS A 250 5.09 -16.51 7.71
N TYR A 251 4.87 -15.28 7.21
CA TYR A 251 5.88 -14.53 6.44
C TYR A 251 7.13 -14.16 7.23
N TRP A 252 7.06 -14.22 8.56
CA TRP A 252 8.21 -13.91 9.46
C TRP A 252 9.01 -15.15 9.87
N THR A 253 8.64 -16.35 9.48
CA THR A 253 9.42 -17.56 9.70
C THR A 253 10.27 -17.81 8.47
N LYS A 254 11.62 -17.79 8.63
CA LYS A 254 12.50 -18.21 7.54
C LYS A 254 12.21 -19.68 7.20
N VAL A 255 11.88 -19.94 5.93
CA VAL A 255 11.93 -21.29 5.36
C VAL A 255 13.37 -21.67 5.11
#